data_0165bed2babd09d19e9d85a493d3a92f
#
_entry.id   0165bed2babd09d19e9d85a493d3a92f
#
_cell.length_a   1.000
_cell.length_b   1.000
_cell.length_c   1.000
_cell.angle_alpha   90.00
_cell.angle_beta   90.00
_cell.angle_gamma   90.00
#
_symmetry.space_group_name_H-M   'P 1'
#
loop_
_entity.id
_entity.type
_entity.pdbx_description
1 polymer ?
#
loop_
_entity_poly.entity_id
_entity_poly.type
_entity_poly.pdbx_seq_one_letter_code
_entity_poly.pdbx_strand_id
1 'polypeptide(L)'
;VTDKEFEIWQSMAKGIQEGNGGTQLMSYHPTGEISSHYWFHNESWLSFNILQSGHYRRMDPVYRFSGMYAQLNPIKPFVNAEPSYEDIPVLFWEYFDYAKFGKKKEDIIGDNGLIKDTTYFTDGIYDDYDIRMQAYWTYFSGAAGYTYGNNAIWQMYKPGGKYHVPCLTFWD
;
A
#
# COMPACT_ATOMS: atom_id res chain seq x y z
N VAL A 1 11.18 -6.04 -12.17
CA VAL A 1 12.59 -5.60 -12.02
C VAL A 1 13.40 -6.24 -13.14
N THR A 2 14.03 -5.42 -13.97
CA THR A 2 14.97 -5.86 -15.03
C THR A 2 16.34 -6.15 -14.41
N ASP A 3 17.22 -6.85 -15.15
CA ASP A 3 18.58 -7.16 -14.66
C ASP A 3 19.35 -5.87 -14.26
N LYS A 4 19.21 -4.80 -15.05
CA LYS A 4 19.84 -3.52 -14.75
C LYS A 4 19.27 -2.87 -13.48
N GLU A 5 17.97 -2.93 -13.28
CA GLU A 5 17.34 -2.43 -12.05
C GLU A 5 17.74 -3.28 -10.85
N PHE A 6 17.86 -4.59 -11.03
CA PHE A 6 18.34 -5.49 -9.98
C PHE A 6 19.74 -5.09 -9.50
N GLU A 7 20.68 -4.85 -10.42
CA GLU A 7 22.03 -4.38 -10.07
C GLU A 7 22.02 -3.03 -9.32
N ILE A 8 21.11 -2.12 -9.71
CA ILE A 8 20.95 -0.84 -9.01
C ILE A 8 20.47 -1.08 -7.58
N TRP A 9 19.44 -1.92 -7.39
CA TRP A 9 18.91 -2.23 -6.06
C TRP A 9 19.96 -2.91 -5.18
N GLN A 10 20.77 -3.81 -5.73
CA GLN A 10 21.89 -4.43 -5.02
C GLN A 10 22.93 -3.39 -4.55
N SER A 11 23.27 -2.47 -5.43
CA SER A 11 24.22 -1.40 -5.09
C SER A 11 23.66 -0.46 -4.01
N MET A 12 22.38 -0.12 -4.07
CA MET A 12 21.70 0.67 -3.05
C MET A 12 21.67 -0.05 -1.70
N ALA A 13 21.30 -1.33 -1.69
CA ALA A 13 21.27 -2.15 -0.47
C ALA A 13 22.66 -2.21 0.19
N LYS A 14 23.70 -2.43 -0.60
CA LYS A 14 25.08 -2.42 -0.13
C LYS A 14 25.45 -1.08 0.50
N GLY A 15 25.18 0.04 -0.17
CA GLY A 15 25.45 1.37 0.35
C GLY A 15 24.73 1.67 1.66
N ILE A 16 23.48 1.24 1.80
CA ILE A 16 22.71 1.38 3.05
C ILE A 16 23.38 0.55 4.17
N GLN A 17 23.76 -0.70 3.90
CA GLN A 17 24.43 -1.56 4.89
C GLN A 17 25.77 -0.96 5.35
N GLU A 18 26.56 -0.45 4.43
CA GLU A 18 27.82 0.23 4.76
C GLU A 18 27.57 1.48 5.63
N GLY A 19 26.56 2.27 5.28
CA GLY A 19 26.24 3.51 6.01
C GLY A 19 25.66 3.28 7.42
N ASN A 20 24.93 2.18 7.65
CA ASN A 20 24.31 1.88 8.95
C ASN A 20 25.09 0.83 9.78
N GLY A 21 26.25 0.40 9.30
CA GLY A 21 27.06 -0.64 9.96
C GLY A 21 26.46 -2.03 9.91
N GLY A 22 25.51 -2.28 8.99
CA GLY A 22 24.87 -3.59 8.78
C GLY A 22 23.94 -4.05 9.91
N THR A 23 23.53 -3.16 10.81
CA THR A 23 22.75 -3.50 12.01
C THR A 23 21.23 -3.40 11.82
N GLN A 24 20.76 -2.68 10.81
CA GLN A 24 19.36 -2.44 10.56
C GLN A 24 18.74 -3.53 9.67
N LEU A 25 17.51 -3.92 10.00
CA LEU A 25 16.72 -4.78 9.11
C LEU A 25 16.37 -4.02 7.84
N MET A 26 16.47 -4.71 6.71
CA MET A 26 16.20 -4.14 5.41
C MET A 26 15.19 -4.98 4.65
N SER A 27 14.35 -4.32 3.86
CA SER A 27 13.47 -4.96 2.92
C SER A 27 13.30 -4.10 1.66
N TYR A 28 12.55 -4.62 0.70
CA TYR A 28 12.20 -3.94 -0.54
C TYR A 28 10.68 -3.77 -0.62
N HIS A 29 10.22 -2.55 -0.83
CA HIS A 29 8.80 -2.25 -0.99
C HIS A 29 8.42 -2.32 -2.48
N PRO A 30 7.64 -3.33 -2.90
CA PRO A 30 7.19 -3.48 -4.29
C PRO A 30 6.00 -2.56 -4.59
N THR A 31 5.52 -2.61 -5.83
CA THR A 31 4.25 -2.01 -6.24
C THR A 31 3.06 -2.91 -5.84
N GLY A 32 1.83 -2.41 -6.06
CA GLY A 32 0.60 -3.10 -5.67
C GLY A 32 0.45 -4.51 -6.23
N GLU A 33 -0.15 -5.37 -5.44
CA GLU A 33 -0.39 -6.81 -5.64
C GLU A 33 0.87 -7.65 -5.85
N ILE A 34 2.04 -7.12 -5.46
CA ILE A 34 3.34 -7.76 -5.64
C ILE A 34 4.06 -7.88 -4.29
N SER A 35 4.99 -8.82 -4.23
CA SER A 35 5.84 -9.04 -3.06
C SER A 35 7.32 -8.99 -3.44
N SER A 36 8.14 -8.51 -2.50
CA SER A 36 9.58 -8.44 -2.64
C SER A 36 10.26 -9.79 -2.94
N HIS A 37 9.61 -10.91 -2.54
CA HIS A 37 10.16 -12.24 -2.76
C HIS A 37 10.39 -12.58 -4.23
N TYR A 38 9.62 -11.99 -5.16
CA TYR A 38 9.75 -12.28 -6.59
C TYR A 38 11.15 -11.98 -7.13
N TRP A 39 11.85 -11.01 -6.52
CA TRP A 39 13.17 -10.59 -7.01
C TRP A 39 14.28 -10.80 -5.99
N PHE A 40 14.01 -10.56 -4.70
CA PHE A 40 15.04 -10.37 -3.71
C PHE A 40 15.01 -11.38 -2.56
N HIS A 41 14.16 -12.42 -2.63
CA HIS A 41 14.02 -13.36 -1.51
C HIS A 41 15.34 -13.98 -1.07
N ASN A 42 16.19 -14.33 -2.03
CA ASN A 42 17.47 -15.00 -1.76
C ASN A 42 18.62 -14.06 -1.41
N GLU A 43 18.36 -12.75 -1.49
CA GLU A 43 19.38 -11.77 -1.17
C GLU A 43 19.65 -11.73 0.34
N SER A 44 20.94 -11.71 0.70
CA SER A 44 21.37 -11.71 2.10
C SER A 44 20.97 -10.44 2.86
N TRP A 45 20.82 -9.34 2.15
CA TRP A 45 20.38 -8.07 2.73
C TRP A 45 18.86 -7.99 2.98
N LEU A 46 18.05 -8.83 2.30
CA LEU A 46 16.61 -8.83 2.53
C LEU A 46 16.28 -9.59 3.82
N SER A 47 16.01 -8.88 4.88
CA SER A 47 15.74 -9.46 6.21
C SER A 47 14.35 -10.10 6.30
N PHE A 48 13.35 -9.52 5.63
CA PHE A 48 11.98 -10.00 5.58
C PHE A 48 11.33 -9.59 4.25
N ASN A 49 10.27 -10.30 3.86
CA ASN A 49 9.52 -9.95 2.66
C ASN A 49 8.48 -8.87 2.95
N ILE A 50 8.26 -7.99 2.00
CA ILE A 50 7.16 -7.03 2.00
C ILE A 50 6.17 -7.39 0.90
N LEU A 51 4.89 -7.38 1.26
CA LEU A 51 3.75 -7.41 0.37
C LEU A 51 3.12 -6.02 0.34
N GLN A 52 2.77 -5.55 -0.85
CA GLN A 52 1.79 -4.49 -1.04
C GLN A 52 0.52 -5.12 -1.61
N SER A 53 -0.51 -5.35 -0.79
CA SER A 53 -1.80 -5.84 -1.28
C SER A 53 -2.58 -4.75 -2.03
N GLY A 54 -2.36 -3.49 -1.68
CA GLY A 54 -2.76 -2.33 -2.49
C GLY A 54 -4.25 -2.00 -2.45
N HIS A 55 -4.71 -1.26 -3.48
CA HIS A 55 -6.01 -0.59 -3.49
C HIS A 55 -6.89 -1.01 -4.68
N TYR A 56 -6.73 -2.23 -5.16
CA TYR A 56 -7.38 -2.71 -6.38
C TYR A 56 -8.82 -3.19 -6.17
N ARG A 57 -9.15 -3.69 -4.99
CA ARG A 57 -10.48 -4.25 -4.70
C ARG A 57 -10.80 -4.26 -3.22
N ARG A 58 -12.07 -4.08 -2.89
CA ARG A 58 -12.55 -4.32 -1.53
C ARG A 58 -12.41 -5.82 -1.20
N MET A 59 -12.20 -6.12 0.08
CA MET A 59 -12.13 -7.49 0.59
C MET A 59 -11.11 -8.36 -0.18
N ASP A 60 -9.94 -7.79 -0.51
CA ASP A 60 -8.89 -8.58 -1.15
C ASP A 60 -8.48 -9.75 -0.25
N PRO A 61 -8.52 -10.99 -0.76
CA PRO A 61 -8.16 -12.18 0.04
C PRO A 61 -6.64 -12.25 0.27
N VAL A 62 -6.11 -11.34 1.08
CA VAL A 62 -4.65 -11.20 1.36
C VAL A 62 -4.04 -12.48 1.92
N TYR A 63 -4.83 -13.37 2.51
CA TYR A 63 -4.39 -14.69 2.97
C TYR A 63 -3.84 -15.58 1.84
N ARG A 64 -4.17 -15.29 0.57
CA ARG A 64 -3.62 -15.99 -0.59
C ARG A 64 -2.09 -15.93 -0.66
N PHE A 65 -1.49 -14.89 -0.11
CA PHE A 65 -0.05 -14.72 -0.10
C PHE A 65 0.65 -15.57 0.96
N SER A 66 -0.03 -15.95 2.03
CA SER A 66 0.57 -16.75 3.12
C SER A 66 1.05 -18.13 2.65
N GLY A 67 0.24 -18.81 1.84
CA GLY A 67 0.60 -20.10 1.28
C GLY A 67 1.86 -20.06 0.42
N MET A 68 2.08 -18.94 -0.25
CA MET A 68 3.27 -18.70 -1.04
C MET A 68 4.52 -18.55 -0.15
N TYR A 69 4.45 -17.74 0.90
CA TYR A 69 5.59 -17.52 1.80
C TYR A 69 6.02 -18.79 2.55
N ALA A 70 5.06 -19.65 2.90
CA ALA A 70 5.35 -20.92 3.58
C ALA A 70 6.16 -21.91 2.72
N GLN A 71 6.20 -21.72 1.41
CA GLN A 71 6.93 -22.59 0.46
C GLN A 71 8.32 -22.05 0.10
N LEU A 72 8.66 -20.84 0.55
CA LEU A 72 9.95 -20.23 0.23
C LEU A 72 11.06 -20.80 1.13
N ASN A 73 12.26 -20.92 0.57
CA ASN A 73 13.46 -21.34 1.29
C ASN A 73 14.62 -20.37 0.98
N PRO A 74 15.28 -19.78 2.00
CA PRO A 74 15.00 -19.91 3.42
C PRO A 74 13.65 -19.30 3.81
N ILE A 75 13.05 -19.77 4.91
CA ILE A 75 11.86 -19.12 5.45
C ILE A 75 12.25 -17.74 5.97
N LYS A 76 11.57 -16.69 5.49
CA LYS A 76 11.71 -15.32 6.00
C LYS A 76 10.36 -14.79 6.47
N PRO A 77 10.32 -13.94 7.51
CA PRO A 77 9.09 -13.24 7.88
C PRO A 77 8.52 -12.45 6.70
N PHE A 78 7.22 -12.18 6.71
CA PHE A 78 6.61 -11.25 5.77
C PHE A 78 5.71 -10.23 6.48
N VAL A 79 5.60 -9.06 5.89
CA VAL A 79 4.79 -7.93 6.37
C VAL A 79 3.91 -7.44 5.22
N ASN A 80 2.63 -7.25 5.46
CA ASN A 80 1.80 -6.47 4.55
C ASN A 80 2.03 -4.99 4.85
N ALA A 81 2.97 -4.38 4.12
CA ALA A 81 3.45 -3.03 4.40
C ALA A 81 2.62 -1.94 3.75
N GLU A 82 1.84 -2.28 2.72
CA GLU A 82 0.88 -1.37 2.13
C GLU A 82 -0.41 -2.11 1.75
N PRO A 83 -1.28 -2.37 2.73
CA PRO A 83 -2.65 -2.78 2.48
C PRO A 83 -3.47 -1.61 1.94
N SER A 84 -4.76 -1.82 1.71
CA SER A 84 -5.66 -0.71 1.40
C SER A 84 -5.70 0.29 2.56
N TYR A 85 -5.77 1.58 2.23
CA TYR A 85 -5.91 2.63 3.24
C TYR A 85 -7.39 2.87 3.54
N GLU A 86 -7.70 3.17 4.78
CA GLU A 86 -9.01 3.66 5.18
C GLU A 86 -9.31 5.00 4.51
N ASP A 87 -10.56 5.22 4.13
CA ASP A 87 -11.05 6.44 3.48
C ASP A 87 -10.44 6.76 2.11
N ILE A 88 -9.79 5.80 1.45
CA ILE A 88 -9.34 5.97 0.06
C ILE A 88 -10.34 5.29 -0.89
N PRO A 89 -10.67 5.88 -2.05
CA PRO A 89 -11.47 5.19 -3.06
C PRO A 89 -10.76 3.95 -3.60
N VAL A 90 -11.50 2.87 -3.81
CA VAL A 90 -11.00 1.69 -4.52
C VAL A 90 -10.63 2.11 -5.93
N LEU A 91 -9.49 1.65 -6.45
CA LEU A 91 -8.98 2.05 -7.78
C LEU A 91 -8.91 3.57 -7.96
N PHE A 92 -8.55 4.30 -6.92
CA PHE A 92 -8.61 5.76 -6.87
C PHE A 92 -8.01 6.46 -8.11
N TRP A 93 -7.01 5.89 -8.72
CA TRP A 93 -6.36 6.43 -9.94
C TRP A 93 -7.26 6.44 -11.17
N GLU A 94 -8.31 5.60 -11.23
CA GLU A 94 -9.28 5.58 -12.33
C GLU A 94 -10.23 6.79 -12.29
N TYR A 95 -10.33 7.46 -11.15
CA TYR A 95 -11.27 8.54 -10.90
C TYR A 95 -10.68 9.96 -11.01
N PHE A 96 -9.42 10.10 -11.39
CA PHE A 96 -8.78 11.41 -11.50
C PHE A 96 -9.21 12.22 -12.72
N ASP A 97 -9.69 11.56 -13.76
CA ASP A 97 -10.26 12.20 -14.94
C ASP A 97 -11.78 12.37 -14.78
N TYR A 98 -12.18 13.42 -14.09
CA TYR A 98 -13.59 13.72 -13.83
C TYR A 98 -14.40 13.88 -15.14
N ALA A 99 -13.80 14.42 -16.20
CA ALA A 99 -14.46 14.63 -17.48
C ALA A 99 -14.87 13.30 -18.15
N LYS A 100 -14.09 12.24 -17.96
CA LYS A 100 -14.42 10.87 -18.41
C LYS A 100 -15.79 10.41 -17.89
N PHE A 101 -16.19 10.89 -16.72
CA PHE A 101 -17.45 10.57 -16.05
C PHE A 101 -18.53 11.67 -16.23
N GLY A 102 -18.29 12.67 -17.09
CA GLY A 102 -19.21 13.77 -17.29
C GLY A 102 -19.38 14.70 -16.09
N LYS A 103 -18.38 14.78 -15.23
CA LYS A 103 -18.38 15.56 -13.98
C LYS A 103 -17.29 16.65 -14.00
N LYS A 104 -17.42 17.60 -13.10
CA LYS A 104 -16.35 18.54 -12.76
C LYS A 104 -15.80 18.19 -11.38
N LYS A 105 -14.54 18.51 -11.15
CA LYS A 105 -13.91 18.26 -9.85
C LYS A 105 -14.67 18.92 -8.70
N GLU A 106 -15.15 20.14 -8.91
CA GLU A 106 -15.88 20.95 -7.93
C GLU A 106 -17.22 20.33 -7.51
N ASP A 107 -17.80 19.47 -8.36
CA ASP A 107 -19.04 18.75 -8.03
C ASP A 107 -18.79 17.64 -7.02
N ILE A 108 -17.59 17.07 -7.05
CA ILE A 108 -17.20 15.88 -6.28
C ILE A 108 -16.38 16.26 -5.03
N ILE A 109 -15.51 17.25 -5.16
CA ILE A 109 -14.55 17.65 -4.10
C ILE A 109 -14.87 19.06 -3.63
N GLY A 110 -14.91 19.27 -2.32
CA GLY A 110 -15.06 20.58 -1.70
C GLY A 110 -13.78 21.40 -1.71
N ASP A 111 -13.91 22.70 -1.47
CA ASP A 111 -12.77 23.64 -1.36
C ASP A 111 -11.81 23.27 -0.21
N ASN A 112 -12.33 22.55 0.77
CA ASN A 112 -11.54 21.98 1.87
C ASN A 112 -10.77 20.69 1.50
N GLY A 113 -10.93 20.18 0.28
CA GLY A 113 -10.28 18.95 -0.19
C GLY A 113 -11.01 17.66 0.19
N LEU A 114 -12.18 17.76 0.85
CA LEU A 114 -12.98 16.60 1.21
C LEU A 114 -13.94 16.19 0.09
N ILE A 115 -14.21 14.88 0.01
CA ILE A 115 -15.20 14.32 -0.89
C ILE A 115 -16.61 14.78 -0.46
N LYS A 116 -17.35 15.38 -1.38
CA LYS A 116 -18.76 15.78 -1.21
C LYS A 116 -19.74 14.73 -1.73
N ASP A 117 -19.36 14.05 -2.79
CA ASP A 117 -20.20 13.04 -3.45
C ASP A 117 -19.46 11.71 -3.52
N THR A 118 -19.72 10.84 -2.56
CA THR A 118 -19.14 9.50 -2.49
C THR A 118 -19.67 8.57 -3.58
N THR A 119 -20.85 8.86 -4.16
CA THR A 119 -21.46 8.04 -5.20
C THR A 119 -20.71 8.10 -6.53
N TYR A 120 -19.85 9.09 -6.70
CA TYR A 120 -18.94 9.19 -7.83
C TYR A 120 -17.97 7.99 -7.91
N PHE A 121 -17.55 7.47 -6.77
CA PHE A 121 -16.60 6.36 -6.67
C PHE A 121 -17.37 5.02 -6.71
N THR A 122 -17.71 4.57 -7.91
CA THR A 122 -18.60 3.40 -8.11
C THR A 122 -18.03 2.09 -7.61
N ASP A 123 -16.69 1.97 -7.50
CA ASP A 123 -16.02 0.82 -6.88
C ASP A 123 -16.01 0.89 -5.34
N GLY A 124 -16.52 2.00 -4.79
CA GLY A 124 -16.63 2.25 -3.36
C GLY A 124 -15.38 2.91 -2.75
N ILE A 125 -15.44 3.09 -1.45
CA ILE A 125 -14.37 3.65 -0.63
C ILE A 125 -14.11 2.65 0.49
N TYR A 126 -12.83 2.40 0.81
CA TYR A 126 -12.48 1.49 1.90
C TYR A 126 -12.91 2.09 3.24
N ASP A 127 -13.62 1.30 4.03
CA ASP A 127 -14.06 1.66 5.36
C ASP A 127 -13.28 0.90 6.46
N ASP A 128 -13.58 1.20 7.70
CA ASP A 128 -12.96 0.60 8.88
C ASP A 128 -13.14 -0.93 8.93
N TYR A 129 -14.25 -1.45 8.38
CA TYR A 129 -14.49 -2.89 8.30
C TYR A 129 -13.54 -3.56 7.32
N ASP A 130 -13.34 -2.98 6.13
CA ASP A 130 -12.41 -3.50 5.12
C ASP A 130 -10.99 -3.60 5.69
N ILE A 131 -10.56 -2.54 6.38
CA ILE A 131 -9.21 -2.45 6.95
C ILE A 131 -9.02 -3.47 8.08
N ARG A 132 -10.01 -3.61 8.98
CA ARG A 132 -9.96 -4.64 10.04
C ARG A 132 -9.90 -6.04 9.46
N MET A 133 -10.71 -6.34 8.44
CA MET A 133 -10.70 -7.66 7.81
C MET A 133 -9.35 -7.98 7.18
N GLN A 134 -8.75 -7.03 6.47
CA GLN A 134 -7.42 -7.20 5.88
C GLN A 134 -6.36 -7.42 6.96
N ALA A 135 -6.43 -6.68 8.07
CA ALA A 135 -5.52 -6.86 9.20
C ALA A 135 -5.65 -8.27 9.80
N TYR A 136 -6.86 -8.72 10.11
CA TYR A 136 -7.09 -10.07 10.63
C TYR A 136 -6.63 -11.15 9.67
N TRP A 137 -6.98 -11.05 8.39
CA TRP A 137 -6.53 -12.03 7.39
C TRP A 137 -5.01 -12.06 7.26
N THR A 138 -4.36 -10.90 7.34
CA THR A 138 -2.90 -10.81 7.30
C THR A 138 -2.27 -11.52 8.49
N TYR A 139 -2.69 -11.20 9.72
CA TYR A 139 -2.12 -11.82 10.92
C TYR A 139 -2.45 -13.30 11.05
N PHE A 140 -3.69 -13.71 10.82
CA PHE A 140 -4.08 -15.12 10.90
C PHE A 140 -3.47 -15.97 9.79
N SER A 141 -2.92 -15.33 8.75
CA SER A 141 -2.13 -15.98 7.71
C SER A 141 -0.66 -16.14 8.05
N GLY A 142 -0.24 -15.76 9.26
CA GLY A 142 1.13 -15.91 9.75
C GLY A 142 2.07 -14.76 9.39
N ALA A 143 1.56 -13.60 8.99
CA ALA A 143 2.39 -12.42 8.79
C ALA A 143 3.03 -11.95 10.09
N ALA A 144 4.26 -11.46 10.00
CA ALA A 144 4.97 -10.83 11.12
C ALA A 144 4.50 -9.40 11.39
N GLY A 145 3.79 -8.77 10.45
CA GLY A 145 3.30 -7.41 10.61
C GLY A 145 2.29 -6.98 9.57
N TYR A 146 1.61 -5.89 9.90
CA TYR A 146 0.62 -5.19 9.07
C TYR A 146 0.77 -3.69 9.32
N THR A 147 0.79 -2.90 8.25
CA THR A 147 0.87 -1.44 8.36
C THR A 147 -0.51 -0.82 8.10
N TYR A 148 -1.07 -0.16 9.10
CA TYR A 148 -2.29 0.60 8.92
C TYR A 148 -2.02 1.87 8.11
N GLY A 149 -2.91 2.18 7.16
CA GLY A 149 -2.93 3.43 6.42
C GLY A 149 -4.30 4.09 6.46
N ASN A 150 -4.33 5.42 6.48
CA ASN A 150 -5.52 6.23 6.31
C ASN A 150 -5.23 7.34 5.32
N ASN A 151 -6.18 7.60 4.42
CA ASN A 151 -5.99 8.52 3.30
C ASN A 151 -5.70 9.96 3.73
N ALA A 152 -6.31 10.45 4.79
CA ALA A 152 -6.05 11.79 5.30
C ALA A 152 -4.70 11.88 6.04
N ILE A 153 -4.35 10.85 6.81
CA ILE A 153 -3.13 10.83 7.63
C ILE A 153 -1.87 10.83 6.75
N TRP A 154 -1.77 9.92 5.78
CA TRP A 154 -0.55 9.83 4.97
C TRP A 154 -0.31 11.08 4.10
N GLN A 155 -1.38 11.78 3.72
CA GLN A 155 -1.29 13.03 2.98
C GLN A 155 -1.09 14.26 3.89
N MET A 156 -1.04 14.08 5.23
CA MET A 156 -0.94 15.17 6.20
C MET A 156 -2.05 16.21 5.97
N TYR A 157 -3.29 15.72 5.93
CA TYR A 157 -4.46 16.55 5.60
C TYR A 157 -4.54 17.80 6.49
N LYS A 158 -4.85 18.92 5.84
CA LYS A 158 -5.29 20.18 6.48
C LYS A 158 -6.34 20.86 5.60
N PRO A 159 -7.33 21.55 6.17
CA PRO A 159 -8.35 22.27 5.39
C PRO A 159 -7.72 23.22 4.37
N GLY A 160 -8.25 23.22 3.13
CA GLY A 160 -7.76 24.06 2.03
C GLY A 160 -6.44 23.60 1.40
N GLY A 161 -5.90 22.46 1.82
CA GLY A 161 -4.73 21.85 1.18
C GLY A 161 -5.05 21.32 -0.22
N LYS A 162 -3.99 21.09 -1.00
CA LYS A 162 -4.10 20.41 -2.30
C LYS A 162 -3.62 18.97 -2.13
N TYR A 163 -4.51 18.02 -2.38
CA TYR A 163 -4.24 16.59 -2.19
C TYR A 163 -4.24 15.86 -3.51
N HIS A 164 -3.37 14.84 -3.61
CA HIS A 164 -3.31 13.97 -4.76
C HIS A 164 -4.56 13.09 -4.84
N VAL A 165 -4.96 12.52 -3.70
CA VAL A 165 -6.20 11.76 -3.55
C VAL A 165 -7.14 12.53 -2.65
N PRO A 166 -8.41 12.78 -3.05
CA PRO A 166 -9.35 13.49 -2.19
C PRO A 166 -9.66 12.68 -0.94
N CYS A 167 -9.80 13.38 0.18
CA CYS A 167 -10.06 12.76 1.48
C CYS A 167 -11.56 12.63 1.76
N LEU A 168 -11.99 11.55 2.40
CA LEU A 168 -13.38 11.38 2.85
C LEU A 168 -13.60 12.07 4.20
N THR A 169 -12.67 11.89 5.12
CA THR A 169 -12.72 12.45 6.48
C THR A 169 -11.43 13.18 6.83
N PHE A 170 -11.47 13.93 7.90
CA PHE A 170 -10.30 14.48 8.58
C PHE A 170 -10.50 14.39 10.10
N TRP A 171 -9.40 14.43 10.81
CA TRP A 171 -9.38 14.43 12.27
C TRP A 171 -9.26 15.87 12.76
N ASP A 172 -10.15 16.31 13.63
CA ASP A 172 -10.09 17.61 14.30
C ASP A 172 -9.03 17.62 15.41
#